data_f83ea17190afd0ce333ca5a2aceaa63b
#
_entry.id   f83ea17190afd0ce333ca5a2aceaa63b
#
_cell.length_a   1.000
_cell.length_b   1.000
_cell.length_c   1.000
_cell.angle_alpha   90.00
_cell.angle_beta   90.00
_cell.angle_gamma   90.00
#
_symmetry.space_group_name_H-M   'P 1'
#
loop_
_entity.id
_entity.type
_entity.pdbx_description
1 polymer ?
#
loop_
_entity_poly.entity_id
_entity_poly.type
_entity_poly.pdbx_seq_one_letter_code
_entity_poly.pdbx_strand_id
1 'polypeptide(L)'
;MSSELIVMTFPFRHKAETVLAAVRVMRKSPILCLGSVAVATKDPTGEVTLRPGEEPAGVQENRDTALLLSLAGLILGDPAQEAVDAIVAGGLDRQFMSEVARRMAGESSALFVLAREDGVHDAGETRSTLALFRGRLHQTSLPPEVEAYLSGYESRFVESQATQTNQ
;
A
#
# COMPACT_ATOMS: atom_id res chain seq x y z
N MET A 1 -17.55 -8.77 -2.27
CA MET A 1 -17.22 -7.58 -1.49
C MET A 1 -16.10 -6.83 -2.17
N SER A 2 -16.27 -5.54 -2.29
CA SER A 2 -15.25 -4.71 -2.92
C SER A 2 -14.19 -4.31 -1.90
N SER A 3 -12.95 -4.25 -2.33
CA SER A 3 -11.85 -3.72 -1.54
C SER A 3 -11.39 -2.42 -2.17
N GLU A 4 -10.95 -1.50 -1.35
CA GLU A 4 -10.44 -0.23 -1.82
C GLU A 4 -9.00 -0.04 -1.41
N LEU A 5 -8.22 0.47 -2.35
CA LEU A 5 -6.84 0.83 -2.13
C LEU A 5 -6.77 2.34 -1.96
N ILE A 6 -6.26 2.78 -0.81
CA ILE A 6 -6.09 4.19 -0.50
C ILE A 6 -4.60 4.44 -0.34
N VAL A 7 -4.08 5.42 -1.07
CA VAL A 7 -2.68 5.81 -0.97
C VAL A 7 -2.60 7.29 -0.65
N MET A 8 -1.83 7.63 0.36
CA MET A 8 -1.56 9.01 0.70
C MET A 8 -0.08 9.29 0.52
N THR A 9 0.24 10.25 -0.34
CA THR A 9 1.62 10.61 -0.66
C THR A 9 2.02 11.92 -0.02
N PHE A 10 3.29 12.01 0.39
CA PHE A 10 3.85 13.19 1.05
C PHE A 10 5.18 13.55 0.39
N PRO A 11 5.48 14.85 0.23
CA PRO A 11 6.74 15.28 -0.35
C PRO A 11 7.92 15.27 0.64
N PHE A 12 7.82 14.49 1.71
CA PHE A 12 8.84 14.37 2.75
C PHE A 12 9.06 12.90 3.10
N ARG A 13 10.33 12.49 3.22
CA ARG A 13 10.72 11.08 3.42
C ARG A 13 10.12 10.45 4.68
N HIS A 14 10.06 11.20 5.77
CA HIS A 14 9.61 10.65 7.06
C HIS A 14 8.17 11.00 7.41
N LYS A 15 7.45 11.71 6.55
CA LYS A 15 6.10 12.18 6.86
C LYS A 15 5.10 11.04 7.00
N ALA A 16 5.19 10.02 6.15
CA ALA A 16 4.28 8.88 6.22
C ALA A 16 4.39 8.16 7.56
N GLU A 17 5.60 7.98 8.07
CA GLU A 17 5.83 7.36 9.37
C GLU A 17 5.24 8.21 10.50
N THR A 18 5.41 9.52 10.42
CA THR A 18 4.86 10.46 11.41
C THR A 18 3.34 10.39 11.42
N VAL A 19 2.72 10.37 10.23
CA VAL A 19 1.26 10.27 10.11
C VAL A 19 0.77 8.94 10.67
N LEU A 20 1.46 7.84 10.35
CA LEU A 20 1.08 6.53 10.85
C LEU A 20 1.15 6.48 12.38
N ALA A 21 2.18 7.06 12.98
CA ALA A 21 2.30 7.14 14.44
C ALA A 21 1.14 7.93 15.05
N ALA A 22 0.76 9.04 14.42
CA ALA A 22 -0.38 9.84 14.87
C ALA A 22 -1.70 9.07 14.78
N VAL A 23 -1.91 8.34 13.67
CA VAL A 23 -3.10 7.54 13.48
C VAL A 23 -3.17 6.41 14.52
N ARG A 24 -2.05 5.79 14.85
CA ARG A 24 -1.99 4.75 15.89
C ARG A 24 -2.47 5.26 17.24
N VAL A 25 -2.11 6.49 17.59
CA VAL A 25 -2.58 7.12 18.83
C VAL A 25 -4.10 7.31 18.77
N MET A 26 -4.63 7.74 17.62
CA MET A 26 -6.07 7.92 17.42
C MET A 26 -6.84 6.60 17.45
N ARG A 27 -6.17 5.48 17.13
CA ARG A 27 -6.79 4.14 17.08
C ARG A 27 -7.22 3.60 18.44
N LYS A 28 -6.92 4.27 19.52
CA LYS A 28 -7.50 3.93 20.82
C LYS A 28 -9.02 4.10 20.81
N SER A 29 -9.57 4.77 19.79
CA SER A 29 -10.99 4.81 19.51
C SER A 29 -11.36 3.63 18.58
N PRO A 30 -12.37 2.81 18.91
CA PRO A 30 -12.77 1.68 18.06
C PRO A 30 -13.29 2.09 16.68
N ILE A 31 -13.51 3.37 16.46
CA ILE A 31 -14.03 3.92 15.20
C ILE A 31 -12.93 4.09 14.14
N LEU A 32 -11.67 4.15 14.55
CA LEU A 32 -10.55 4.47 13.65
C LEU A 32 -9.65 3.26 13.38
N CYS A 33 -10.27 2.19 12.89
CA CYS A 33 -9.50 1.03 12.50
C CYS A 33 -9.08 1.15 11.03
N LEU A 34 -7.82 1.45 10.82
CA LEU A 34 -7.25 1.30 9.48
C LEU A 34 -7.12 -0.19 9.20
N GLY A 35 -7.36 -0.60 7.98
CA GLY A 35 -7.08 -1.97 7.57
C GLY A 35 -5.58 -2.24 7.58
N SER A 36 -5.11 -3.07 6.68
CA SER A 36 -3.68 -3.33 6.55
C SER A 36 -2.98 -2.11 5.95
N VAL A 37 -1.78 -1.81 6.43
CA VAL A 37 -1.02 -0.62 6.06
C VAL A 37 0.40 -1.00 5.67
N ALA A 38 0.89 -0.42 4.60
CA ALA A 38 2.29 -0.49 4.19
C ALA A 38 2.85 0.93 4.05
N VAL A 39 4.12 1.10 4.37
CA VAL A 39 4.81 2.37 4.27
C VAL A 39 5.87 2.28 3.18
N ALA A 40 5.86 3.25 2.28
CA ALA A 40 6.88 3.40 1.25
C ALA A 40 7.67 4.68 1.53
N THR A 41 8.99 4.60 1.45
CA THR A 41 9.86 5.77 1.56
C THR A 41 10.82 5.79 0.38
N LYS A 42 11.09 6.97 -0.12
CA LYS A 42 12.03 7.16 -1.22
C LYS A 42 13.10 8.13 -0.74
N ASP A 43 14.36 7.72 -0.82
CA ASP A 43 15.47 8.55 -0.38
C ASP A 43 15.95 9.50 -1.49
N PRO A 44 16.89 10.43 -1.20
CA PRO A 44 17.34 11.36 -2.21
C PRO A 44 18.01 10.70 -3.42
N THR A 45 18.48 9.44 -3.29
CA THR A 45 19.09 8.73 -4.42
C THR A 45 18.04 8.03 -5.29
N GLY A 46 16.77 8.04 -4.89
CA GLY A 46 15.70 7.39 -5.61
C GLY A 46 15.44 5.96 -5.18
N GLU A 47 16.14 5.47 -4.18
CA GLU A 47 15.91 4.13 -3.66
C GLU A 47 14.62 4.07 -2.85
N VAL A 48 13.77 3.08 -3.15
CA VAL A 48 12.48 2.88 -2.49
C VAL A 48 12.61 1.79 -1.45
N THR A 49 12.17 2.09 -0.22
CA THR A 49 12.10 1.12 0.86
C THR A 49 10.62 0.89 1.20
N LEU A 50 10.24 -0.38 1.27
CA LEU A 50 8.87 -0.78 1.60
C LEU A 50 8.87 -1.58 2.89
N ARG A 51 7.93 -1.29 3.77
CA ARG A 51 7.81 -2.04 5.03
C ARG A 51 6.35 -2.09 5.48
N PRO A 52 5.97 -3.12 6.26
CA PRO A 52 4.63 -3.13 6.85
C PRO A 52 4.48 -1.99 7.85
N GLY A 53 3.30 -1.40 7.90
CA GLY A 53 3.02 -0.33 8.85
C GLY A 53 2.86 -0.83 10.27
N GLU A 54 2.41 -2.08 10.43
CA GLU A 54 2.25 -2.72 11.73
C GLU A 54 2.55 -4.21 11.60
N GLU A 55 2.87 -4.84 12.72
CA GLU A 55 2.98 -6.30 12.73
C GLU A 55 1.59 -6.91 12.55
N PRO A 56 1.43 -7.84 11.58
CA PRO A 56 0.13 -8.47 11.37
C PRO A 56 -0.31 -9.29 12.57
N ALA A 57 -1.56 -9.09 13.00
CA ALA A 57 -2.11 -9.78 14.16
C ALA A 57 -2.72 -11.15 13.80
N GLY A 58 -2.91 -11.45 12.51
CA GLY A 58 -3.51 -12.70 12.05
C GLY A 58 -3.14 -13.04 10.63
N VAL A 59 -3.61 -14.20 10.18
CA VAL A 59 -3.28 -14.72 8.83
C VAL A 59 -3.81 -13.81 7.74
N GLN A 60 -5.05 -13.32 7.88
CA GLN A 60 -5.66 -12.45 6.87
C GLN A 60 -4.94 -11.11 6.78
N GLU A 61 -4.59 -10.52 7.93
CA GLU A 61 -3.87 -9.25 7.97
C GLU A 61 -2.47 -9.40 7.38
N ASN A 62 -1.82 -10.56 7.61
CA ASN A 62 -0.53 -10.85 7.01
C ASN A 62 -0.61 -10.92 5.49
N ARG A 63 -1.65 -11.57 4.96
CA ARG A 63 -1.88 -11.65 3.51
C ARG A 63 -2.16 -10.27 2.92
N ASP A 64 -2.96 -9.47 3.59
CA ASP A 64 -3.32 -8.14 3.12
C ASP A 64 -2.09 -7.21 3.11
N THR A 65 -1.26 -7.30 4.15
CA THR A 65 -0.02 -6.53 4.20
C THR A 65 0.95 -6.93 3.10
N ALA A 66 1.10 -8.23 2.87
CA ALA A 66 1.96 -8.74 1.80
C ALA A 66 1.46 -8.31 0.42
N LEU A 67 0.16 -8.31 0.22
CA LEU A 67 -0.47 -7.84 -1.01
C LEU A 67 -0.18 -6.36 -1.24
N LEU A 68 -0.29 -5.54 -0.20
CA LEU A 68 0.03 -4.11 -0.28
C LEU A 68 1.50 -3.88 -0.62
N LEU A 69 2.41 -4.64 -0.01
CA LEU A 69 3.84 -4.52 -0.29
C LEU A 69 4.15 -4.88 -1.73
N SER A 70 3.53 -5.94 -2.25
CA SER A 70 3.69 -6.34 -3.65
C SER A 70 3.18 -5.26 -4.60
N LEU A 71 2.00 -4.71 -4.30
CA LEU A 71 1.40 -3.67 -5.13
C LEU A 71 2.23 -2.39 -5.10
N ALA A 72 2.70 -1.98 -3.92
CA ALA A 72 3.55 -0.81 -3.79
C ALA A 72 4.85 -0.98 -4.58
N GLY A 73 5.43 -2.18 -4.56
CA GLY A 73 6.61 -2.48 -5.35
C GLY A 73 6.36 -2.39 -6.85
N LEU A 74 5.19 -2.81 -7.30
CA LEU A 74 4.82 -2.70 -8.72
C LEU A 74 4.58 -1.26 -9.16
N ILE A 75 4.04 -0.42 -8.27
CA ILE A 75 3.77 0.98 -8.60
C ILE A 75 5.06 1.82 -8.55
N LEU A 76 5.89 1.62 -7.52
CA LEU A 76 7.02 2.50 -7.24
C LEU A 76 8.36 1.95 -7.71
N GLY A 77 8.46 0.64 -7.90
CA GLY A 77 9.68 0.02 -8.36
C GLY A 77 9.83 0.09 -9.88
N ASP A 78 10.68 -0.76 -10.41
CA ASP A 78 10.88 -0.91 -11.85
C ASP A 78 10.43 -2.32 -12.25
N PRO A 79 9.11 -2.58 -12.22
CA PRO A 79 8.59 -3.92 -12.45
C PRO A 79 8.66 -4.29 -13.93
N ALA A 80 8.60 -5.59 -14.20
CA ALA A 80 8.44 -6.08 -15.55
C ALA A 80 7.12 -5.54 -16.13
N GLN A 81 7.15 -5.13 -17.38
CA GLN A 81 5.95 -4.58 -18.05
C GLN A 81 4.80 -5.61 -18.05
N GLU A 82 5.14 -6.88 -18.12
CA GLU A 82 4.17 -7.97 -18.07
C GLU A 82 3.33 -7.94 -16.78
N ALA A 83 3.97 -7.66 -15.63
CA ALA A 83 3.27 -7.58 -14.35
C ALA A 83 2.33 -6.37 -14.33
N VAL A 84 2.77 -5.23 -14.82
CA VAL A 84 1.95 -4.03 -14.91
C VAL A 84 0.74 -4.28 -15.83
N ASP A 85 0.97 -4.87 -16.99
CA ASP A 85 -0.10 -5.17 -17.94
C ASP A 85 -1.13 -6.14 -17.34
N ALA A 86 -0.68 -7.11 -16.54
CA ALA A 86 -1.58 -8.07 -15.92
C ALA A 86 -2.53 -7.40 -14.92
N ILE A 87 -2.02 -6.51 -14.06
CA ILE A 87 -2.88 -5.86 -13.09
C ILE A 87 -3.80 -4.82 -13.72
N VAL A 88 -3.37 -4.16 -14.79
CA VAL A 88 -4.23 -3.24 -15.54
C VAL A 88 -5.32 -4.03 -16.28
N ALA A 89 -4.97 -5.18 -16.87
CA ALA A 89 -5.95 -6.05 -17.51
C ALA A 89 -6.97 -6.59 -16.50
N GLY A 90 -6.56 -6.79 -15.24
CA GLY A 90 -7.44 -7.21 -14.15
C GLY A 90 -8.36 -6.11 -13.64
N GLY A 91 -8.18 -4.87 -14.08
CA GLY A 91 -9.06 -3.76 -13.75
C GLY A 91 -8.47 -2.66 -12.89
N LEU A 92 -7.20 -2.72 -12.53
CA LEU A 92 -6.59 -1.65 -11.75
C LEU A 92 -6.38 -0.43 -12.63
N ASP A 93 -6.70 0.75 -12.09
CA ASP A 93 -6.62 2.01 -12.83
C ASP A 93 -5.17 2.40 -13.10
N ARG A 94 -4.79 2.43 -14.38
CA ARG A 94 -3.44 2.82 -14.81
C ARG A 94 -3.13 4.27 -14.43
N GLN A 95 -4.11 5.15 -14.51
CA GLN A 95 -3.92 6.56 -14.16
C GLN A 95 -3.61 6.72 -12.68
N PHE A 96 -4.27 5.94 -11.82
CA PHE A 96 -3.98 5.91 -10.38
C PHE A 96 -2.51 5.54 -10.14
N MET A 97 -2.04 4.47 -10.79
CA MET A 97 -0.65 4.02 -10.65
C MET A 97 0.33 5.09 -11.09
N SER A 98 0.07 5.74 -12.22
CA SER A 98 0.93 6.80 -12.76
C SER A 98 0.97 8.02 -11.85
N GLU A 99 -0.16 8.39 -11.27
CA GLU A 99 -0.23 9.55 -10.37
C GLU A 99 0.53 9.29 -9.07
N VAL A 100 0.39 8.11 -8.49
CA VAL A 100 1.12 7.75 -7.27
C VAL A 100 2.62 7.76 -7.54
N ALA A 101 3.06 7.14 -8.63
CA ALA A 101 4.47 7.10 -9.01
C ALA A 101 5.03 8.51 -9.22
N ARG A 102 4.26 9.37 -9.88
CA ARG A 102 4.67 10.75 -10.14
C ARG A 102 4.81 11.57 -8.86
N ARG A 103 3.88 11.37 -7.91
CA ARG A 103 3.93 12.06 -6.61
C ARG A 103 5.10 11.60 -5.76
N MET A 104 5.62 10.41 -6.05
CA MET A 104 6.79 9.85 -5.37
C MET A 104 8.09 10.14 -6.13
N ALA A 105 8.12 11.17 -6.94
CA ALA A 105 9.33 11.64 -7.60
C ALA A 105 10.19 12.42 -6.61
N GLY A 106 11.46 12.02 -6.44
CA GLY A 106 12.33 12.63 -5.47
C GLY A 106 12.12 12.10 -4.04
N GLU A 107 12.70 12.76 -3.06
CA GLU A 107 12.57 12.38 -1.66
C GLU A 107 11.11 12.51 -1.20
N SER A 108 10.50 11.41 -0.78
CA SER A 108 9.07 11.37 -0.51
C SER A 108 8.70 10.14 0.30
N SER A 109 7.43 10.06 0.70
CA SER A 109 6.89 8.89 1.39
C SER A 109 5.42 8.70 1.06
N ALA A 110 4.90 7.51 1.34
CA ALA A 110 3.49 7.18 1.13
C ALA A 110 3.00 6.15 2.12
N LEU A 111 1.72 6.26 2.44
CA LEU A 111 0.98 5.23 3.17
C LEU A 111 0.06 4.52 2.17
N PHE A 112 0.17 3.20 2.12
CA PHE A 112 -0.73 2.35 1.35
C PHE A 112 -1.66 1.65 2.33
N VAL A 113 -2.96 1.81 2.14
CA VAL A 113 -3.98 1.23 3.04
C VAL A 113 -4.93 0.40 2.22
N LEU A 114 -5.18 -0.82 2.66
CA LEU A 114 -6.19 -1.69 2.07
C LEU A 114 -7.42 -1.67 2.97
N ALA A 115 -8.51 -1.10 2.48
CA ALA A 115 -9.78 -1.03 3.19
C ALA A 115 -10.73 -2.07 2.60
N ARG A 116 -11.15 -3.02 3.43
CA ARG A 116 -12.12 -4.04 3.04
C ARG A 116 -13.47 -3.70 3.64
N GLU A 117 -14.51 -3.84 2.84
CA GLU A 117 -15.88 -3.64 3.31
C GLU A 117 -16.37 -4.90 4.01
N ASP A 118 -15.99 -5.06 5.26
CA ASP A 118 -16.39 -6.19 6.09
C ASP A 118 -17.38 -5.81 7.21
N GLY A 119 -17.86 -4.55 7.18
CA GLY A 119 -18.77 -4.04 8.21
C GLY A 119 -18.04 -3.50 9.43
N VAL A 120 -16.75 -3.78 9.58
CA VAL A 120 -15.92 -3.29 10.69
C VAL A 120 -15.08 -2.09 10.25
N HIS A 121 -14.66 -2.11 9.00
CA HIS A 121 -13.81 -1.07 8.43
C HIS A 121 -14.57 -0.29 7.36
N ASP A 122 -14.59 1.03 7.48
CA ASP A 122 -15.25 1.92 6.52
C ASP A 122 -14.18 2.72 5.78
N ALA A 123 -14.14 2.54 4.46
CA ALA A 123 -13.19 3.27 3.60
C ALA A 123 -13.41 4.78 3.69
N GLY A 124 -14.65 5.21 3.87
CA GLY A 124 -14.98 6.63 4.03
C GLY A 124 -14.38 7.24 5.29
N GLU A 125 -14.44 6.50 6.40
CA GLU A 125 -13.84 6.94 7.66
C GLU A 125 -12.32 6.96 7.55
N THR A 126 -11.73 5.97 6.90
CA THR A 126 -10.29 5.94 6.66
C THR A 126 -9.84 7.16 5.87
N ARG A 127 -10.56 7.48 4.79
CA ARG A 127 -10.26 8.67 3.99
C ARG A 127 -10.38 9.95 4.80
N SER A 128 -11.45 10.07 5.60
CA SER A 128 -11.68 11.26 6.43
C SER A 128 -10.57 11.43 7.46
N THR A 129 -10.12 10.34 8.06
CA THR A 129 -9.03 10.37 9.03
C THR A 129 -7.73 10.81 8.37
N LEU A 130 -7.40 10.21 7.23
CA LEU A 130 -6.16 10.54 6.51
C LEU A 130 -6.18 11.97 5.97
N ALA A 131 -7.37 12.47 5.61
CA ALA A 131 -7.52 13.84 5.10
C ALA A 131 -7.19 14.91 6.14
N LEU A 132 -7.13 14.55 7.43
CA LEU A 132 -6.69 15.48 8.48
C LEU A 132 -5.21 15.83 8.35
N PHE A 133 -4.45 15.01 7.64
CA PHE A 133 -3.02 15.23 7.45
C PHE A 133 -2.77 15.85 6.08
N ARG A 134 -1.71 16.63 5.98
CA ARG A 134 -1.37 17.31 4.73
C ARG A 134 -0.62 16.39 3.80
N GLY A 135 -1.35 15.74 2.90
CA GLY A 135 -0.78 14.88 1.87
C GLY A 135 -1.75 14.80 0.71
N ARG A 136 -1.34 14.10 -0.34
CA ARG A 136 -2.20 13.88 -1.51
C ARG A 136 -2.86 12.52 -1.39
N LEU A 137 -4.18 12.50 -1.39
CA LEU A 137 -4.95 11.27 -1.30
C LEU A 137 -5.27 10.74 -2.68
N HIS A 138 -4.99 9.44 -2.87
CA HIS A 138 -5.34 8.70 -4.08
C HIS A 138 -6.17 7.49 -3.68
N GLN A 139 -7.17 7.15 -4.47
CA GLN A 139 -8.05 6.03 -4.17
C GLN A 139 -8.45 5.32 -5.45
N THR A 140 -8.50 4.00 -5.37
CA THR A 140 -9.02 3.17 -6.45
C THR A 140 -9.62 1.89 -5.88
N SER A 141 -10.50 1.24 -6.63
CA SER A 141 -10.99 -0.09 -6.29
C SER A 141 -9.92 -1.12 -6.59
N LEU A 142 -9.86 -2.16 -5.76
CA LEU A 142 -8.96 -3.29 -5.96
C LEU A 142 -9.79 -4.50 -6.40
N PRO A 143 -9.80 -4.83 -7.71
CA PRO A 143 -10.60 -5.95 -8.21
C PRO A 143 -10.06 -7.31 -7.72
N PRO A 144 -10.94 -8.33 -7.56
CA PRO A 144 -10.50 -9.66 -7.15
C PRO A 144 -9.46 -10.30 -8.07
N GLU A 145 -9.52 -10.01 -9.36
CA GLU A 145 -8.55 -10.53 -10.33
C GLU A 145 -7.15 -10.00 -10.06
N VAL A 146 -7.05 -8.74 -9.65
CA VAL A 146 -5.77 -8.12 -9.29
C VAL A 146 -5.24 -8.74 -8.00
N GLU A 147 -6.11 -8.96 -7.02
CA GLU A 147 -5.71 -9.62 -5.77
C GLU A 147 -5.17 -11.03 -6.04
N ALA A 148 -5.84 -11.79 -6.88
CA ALA A 148 -5.41 -13.14 -7.24
C ALA A 148 -4.05 -13.14 -7.92
N TYR A 149 -3.83 -12.21 -8.85
CA TYR A 149 -2.54 -12.08 -9.52
C TYR A 149 -1.42 -11.72 -8.54
N LEU A 150 -1.69 -10.75 -7.65
CA LEU A 150 -0.69 -10.29 -6.68
C LEU A 150 -0.34 -11.38 -5.66
N SER A 151 -1.29 -12.22 -5.30
CA SER A 151 -1.02 -13.36 -4.41
C SER A 151 -0.01 -14.32 -5.02
N GLY A 152 -0.14 -14.61 -6.31
CA GLY A 152 0.83 -15.43 -7.04
C GLY A 152 2.18 -14.75 -7.19
N TYR A 153 2.18 -13.45 -7.46
CA TYR A 153 3.39 -12.65 -7.59
C TYR A 153 4.15 -12.58 -6.27
N GLU A 154 3.44 -12.39 -5.17
CA GLU A 154 4.02 -12.35 -3.83
C GLU A 154 4.73 -13.67 -3.48
N SER A 155 4.11 -14.81 -3.80
CA SER A 155 4.72 -16.12 -3.55
C SER A 155 6.07 -16.25 -4.26
N ARG A 156 6.16 -15.80 -5.50
CA ARG A 156 7.42 -15.81 -6.26
C ARG A 156 8.46 -14.89 -5.63
N PHE A 157 8.04 -13.71 -5.16
CA PHE A 157 8.93 -12.74 -4.53
C PHE A 157 9.50 -13.30 -3.23
N VAL A 158 8.66 -13.92 -2.39
CA VAL A 158 9.08 -14.52 -1.13
C VAL A 158 10.05 -15.67 -1.38
N GLU A 159 9.79 -16.52 -2.37
CA GLU A 159 10.70 -17.63 -2.75
C GLU A 159 12.05 -17.09 -3.21
N SER A 160 12.07 -16.02 -4.01
CA SER A 160 13.29 -15.40 -4.48
C SER A 160 14.10 -14.83 -3.32
N GLN A 161 13.44 -14.19 -2.36
CA GLN A 161 14.08 -13.64 -1.16
C GLN A 161 14.67 -14.75 -0.28
N ALA A 162 13.91 -15.82 -0.09
CA ALA A 162 14.37 -16.98 0.69
C ALA A 162 15.60 -17.63 0.05
N THR A 163 15.65 -17.74 -1.26
CA THR A 163 16.79 -18.27 -1.99
C THR A 163 18.03 -17.40 -1.81
N GLN A 164 17.86 -16.09 -1.81
CA GLN A 164 18.96 -15.15 -1.61
C GLN A 164 19.50 -15.19 -0.17
N THR A 165 18.63 -15.42 0.81
CA THR A 165 19.01 -15.43 2.22
C THR A 165 19.80 -16.70 2.58
N ASN A 166 19.66 -17.76 1.82
CA ASN A 166 20.32 -19.05 2.07
C ASN A 166 21.70 -19.16 1.43
N GLN A 167 22.21 -18.09 0.90
CA GLN A 167 23.60 -18.02 0.40
C GLN A 167 24.55 -17.41 1.47
#